data_9476b9ce4780e30d1e9ea971a58fd074
#
_entry.id   9476b9ce4780e30d1e9ea971a58fd074
#
_cell.length_a   1.000
_cell.length_b   1.000
_cell.length_c   1.000
_cell.angle_alpha   90.00
_cell.angle_beta   90.00
_cell.angle_gamma   90.00
#
_symmetry.space_group_name_H-M   'P 1'
#
loop_
_entity.id
_entity.type
_entity.pdbx_description
1 polymer ?
#
loop_
_entity_poly.entity_id
_entity_poly.type
_entity_poly.pdbx_seq_one_letter_code
_entity_poly.pdbx_strand_id
1 'polypeptide(L)'
;MDLSKTRVIPSNALESGGSAPAGRRYGGVDKDERQRQRRDKLIQAGLAVFGEKGFHAATVRNVCHHAELTSRYFYESFESMEALFEGVYVHVSSELMRRTVTALQASPMVPDLLAETALRAFLEYIREDPHRARVALIDALTVGAGASRISNESNKDFARLIATFIEMLYPTLAADTGLDPIYVANGLVGSNIRIATVWVEEKCATPLEVVLRNMFAFYQASISYADARLKEAQASKAQPTA
;
A
#
# COMPACT_ATOMS: atom_id res chain seq x y z
N MET A 1 6.21 21.76 6.12
CA MET A 1 5.91 21.52 4.70
C MET A 1 4.85 20.43 4.67
N ASP A 2 3.67 20.75 4.14
CA ASP A 2 2.46 19.95 4.32
C ASP A 2 2.42 18.79 3.30
N LEU A 3 2.62 17.56 3.78
CA LEU A 3 2.52 16.32 2.98
C LEU A 3 1.05 15.93 2.67
N SER A 4 0.07 16.79 3.02
CA SER A 4 -1.36 16.55 2.82
C SER A 4 -1.79 16.55 1.34
N LYS A 5 -0.89 16.89 0.42
CA LYS A 5 -1.17 16.95 -1.02
C LYS A 5 -0.90 15.65 -1.80
N THR A 6 -0.33 14.65 -1.19
CA THR A 6 -0.34 13.31 -1.79
C THR A 6 -1.77 12.82 -1.71
N ARG A 7 -2.42 12.69 -2.85
CA ARG A 7 -3.84 12.36 -3.03
C ARG A 7 -4.16 11.02 -2.38
N VAL A 8 -4.35 11.05 -1.06
CA VAL A 8 -5.06 10.01 -0.32
C VAL A 8 -6.45 9.99 -0.95
N ILE A 9 -6.91 8.84 -1.36
CA ILE A 9 -8.25 8.61 -1.95
C ILE A 9 -9.25 9.37 -1.09
N PRO A 10 -10.06 10.31 -1.63
CA PRO A 10 -10.92 11.15 -0.82
C PRO A 10 -11.96 10.30 -0.12
N SER A 11 -11.90 10.28 1.19
CA SER A 11 -13.07 10.03 2.03
C SER A 11 -14.02 11.22 1.78
N ASN A 12 -15.09 10.96 1.08
CA ASN A 12 -16.11 11.94 0.68
C ASN A 12 -16.73 12.55 1.93
N ALA A 13 -16.32 13.75 2.30
CA ALA A 13 -16.97 14.57 3.33
C ALA A 13 -17.84 15.61 2.66
N LEU A 14 -19.12 15.43 2.84
CA LEU A 14 -20.18 16.36 2.53
C LEU A 14 -20.22 17.50 3.55
N GLU A 15 -20.21 18.73 3.08
CA GLU A 15 -20.92 19.81 3.75
C GLU A 15 -21.81 20.53 2.75
N SER A 16 -23.12 20.42 2.92
CA SER A 16 -24.08 21.42 2.50
C SER A 16 -25.23 21.45 3.51
N GLY A 17 -25.38 22.58 4.15
CA GLY A 17 -26.43 22.83 5.12
C GLY A 17 -27.83 22.84 4.48
N GLY A 18 -28.75 22.20 5.16
CA GLY A 18 -30.18 22.24 4.89
C GLY A 18 -30.92 21.79 6.14
N SER A 19 -31.47 22.73 6.86
CA SER A 19 -32.36 22.53 8.02
C SER A 19 -33.61 21.78 7.60
N ALA A 20 -33.80 20.54 8.10
CA ALA A 20 -35.05 19.81 8.04
C ALA A 20 -35.43 19.28 9.44
N PRO A 21 -36.72 19.05 9.76
CA PRO A 21 -37.24 19.03 11.10
C PRO A 21 -36.82 17.83 11.94
N ALA A 22 -36.70 18.06 13.26
CA ALA A 22 -36.29 17.08 14.26
C ALA A 22 -37.27 15.88 14.33
N GLY A 23 -36.96 14.83 13.55
CA GLY A 23 -37.52 13.50 13.71
C GLY A 23 -36.88 12.81 14.92
N ARG A 24 -37.66 12.20 15.78
CA ARG A 24 -37.28 11.54 17.03
C ARG A 24 -36.07 10.65 16.88
N ARG A 25 -34.94 11.02 17.54
CA ARG A 25 -33.78 10.18 17.78
C ARG A 25 -34.17 9.06 18.75
N TYR A 26 -34.61 7.93 18.21
CA TYR A 26 -34.61 6.67 18.93
C TYR A 26 -33.23 6.02 18.68
N GLY A 27 -32.51 5.66 19.73
CA GLY A 27 -31.11 5.18 19.79
C GLY A 27 -30.73 4.18 18.70
N GLY A 28 -30.38 4.66 17.53
CA GLY A 28 -30.03 3.86 16.38
C GLY A 28 -28.96 4.59 15.58
N VAL A 29 -27.84 3.90 15.45
CA VAL A 29 -26.85 4.15 14.40
C VAL A 29 -27.60 4.30 13.08
N ASP A 30 -27.36 5.39 12.35
CA ASP A 30 -27.99 5.68 11.06
C ASP A 30 -27.90 4.46 10.12
N LYS A 31 -28.85 4.31 9.21
CA LYS A 31 -28.90 3.20 8.25
C LYS A 31 -27.58 3.06 7.49
N ASP A 32 -27.01 4.18 7.08
CA ASP A 32 -25.74 4.21 6.33
C ASP A 32 -24.55 3.78 7.22
N GLU A 33 -24.57 4.16 8.49
CA GLU A 33 -23.55 3.73 9.45
C GLU A 33 -23.62 2.23 9.72
N ARG A 34 -24.81 1.66 9.85
CA ARG A 34 -24.99 0.20 9.98
C ARG A 34 -24.55 -0.54 8.72
N GLN A 35 -24.76 0.05 7.54
CA GLN A 35 -24.29 -0.54 6.28
C GLN A 35 -22.76 -0.52 6.20
N ARG A 36 -22.11 0.60 6.57
CA ARG A 36 -20.63 0.69 6.67
C ARG A 36 -20.08 -0.36 7.62
N GLN A 37 -20.61 -0.45 8.84
CA GLN A 37 -20.17 -1.42 9.83
C GLN A 37 -20.31 -2.88 9.34
N ARG A 38 -21.40 -3.21 8.64
CA ARG A 38 -21.56 -4.54 8.03
C ARG A 38 -20.52 -4.80 6.93
N ARG A 39 -20.26 -3.79 6.09
CA ARG A 39 -19.23 -3.89 5.04
C ARG A 39 -17.84 -4.10 5.65
N ASP A 40 -17.50 -3.37 6.70
CA ASP A 40 -16.22 -3.49 7.40
C ASP A 40 -16.08 -4.88 8.05
N LYS A 41 -17.13 -5.40 8.69
CA LYS A 41 -17.15 -6.77 9.22
C LYS A 41 -16.91 -7.82 8.12
N LEU A 42 -17.50 -7.64 6.95
CA LEU A 42 -17.29 -8.55 5.81
C LEU A 42 -15.85 -8.45 5.28
N ILE A 43 -15.25 -7.27 5.25
CA ILE A 43 -13.84 -7.08 4.87
C ILE A 43 -12.92 -7.80 5.86
N GLN A 44 -13.11 -7.65 7.17
CA GLN A 44 -12.32 -8.34 8.19
C GLN A 44 -12.49 -9.86 8.12
N ALA A 45 -13.73 -10.32 7.95
CA ALA A 45 -14.01 -11.75 7.75
C ALA A 45 -13.39 -12.28 6.45
N GLY A 46 -13.45 -11.50 5.38
CA GLY A 46 -12.80 -11.81 4.11
C GLY A 46 -11.28 -11.96 4.27
N LEU A 47 -10.63 -11.03 4.96
CA LEU A 47 -9.19 -11.10 5.25
C LEU A 47 -8.83 -12.40 5.98
N ALA A 48 -9.57 -12.75 7.03
CA ALA A 48 -9.34 -13.98 7.77
C ALA A 48 -9.54 -15.23 6.90
N VAL A 49 -10.66 -15.31 6.18
CA VAL A 49 -11.01 -16.48 5.35
C VAL A 49 -10.05 -16.65 4.17
N PHE A 50 -9.70 -15.57 3.47
CA PHE A 50 -8.73 -15.60 2.38
C PHE A 50 -7.33 -15.93 2.89
N GLY A 51 -6.94 -15.38 4.03
CA GLY A 51 -5.65 -15.66 4.67
C GLY A 51 -5.49 -17.12 5.06
N GLU A 52 -6.54 -17.75 5.61
CA GLU A 52 -6.49 -19.16 6.01
C GLU A 52 -6.53 -20.12 4.80
N LYS A 53 -7.52 -19.94 3.91
CA LYS A 53 -7.87 -20.94 2.87
C LYS A 53 -7.38 -20.57 1.49
N GLY A 54 -7.04 -19.30 1.25
CA GLY A 54 -6.86 -18.71 -0.06
C GLY A 54 -8.19 -18.38 -0.74
N PHE A 55 -8.14 -17.50 -1.73
CA PHE A 55 -9.32 -17.02 -2.44
C PHE A 55 -10.14 -18.16 -3.06
N HIS A 56 -9.50 -19.08 -3.77
CA HIS A 56 -10.19 -20.14 -4.54
C HIS A 56 -10.93 -21.17 -3.67
N ALA A 57 -10.52 -21.35 -2.42
CA ALA A 57 -11.21 -22.25 -1.49
C ALA A 57 -12.20 -21.51 -0.56
N ALA A 58 -12.26 -20.19 -0.62
CA ALA A 58 -13.18 -19.37 0.15
C ALA A 58 -14.58 -19.37 -0.48
N THR A 59 -15.61 -19.29 0.35
CA THR A 59 -17.01 -19.19 -0.09
C THR A 59 -17.75 -18.07 0.65
N VAL A 60 -18.82 -17.54 0.04
CA VAL A 60 -19.72 -16.58 0.70
C VAL A 60 -20.18 -17.10 2.06
N ARG A 61 -20.48 -18.41 2.16
CA ARG A 61 -20.88 -19.03 3.43
C ARG A 61 -19.80 -18.94 4.51
N ASN A 62 -18.53 -19.18 4.15
CA ASN A 62 -17.43 -19.07 5.08
C ASN A 62 -17.27 -17.63 5.60
N VAL A 63 -17.32 -16.66 4.70
CA VAL A 63 -17.21 -15.22 5.04
C VAL A 63 -18.38 -14.79 5.92
N CYS A 64 -19.62 -15.12 5.53
CA CYS A 64 -20.81 -14.77 6.32
C CYS A 64 -20.79 -15.40 7.72
N HIS A 65 -20.35 -16.65 7.83
CA HIS A 65 -20.21 -17.32 9.12
C HIS A 65 -19.18 -16.60 10.01
N HIS A 66 -18.03 -16.24 9.44
CA HIS A 66 -16.98 -15.53 10.19
C HIS A 66 -17.41 -14.10 10.58
N ALA A 67 -18.18 -13.43 9.73
CA ALA A 67 -18.70 -12.08 9.98
C ALA A 67 -19.92 -12.06 10.93
N GLU A 68 -20.51 -13.20 11.24
CA GLU A 68 -21.79 -13.34 11.95
C GLU A 68 -22.94 -12.59 11.21
N LEU A 69 -22.93 -12.67 9.88
CA LEU A 69 -23.90 -12.03 9.00
C LEU A 69 -24.56 -13.05 8.08
N THR A 70 -25.75 -12.71 7.59
CA THR A 70 -26.44 -13.52 6.58
C THR A 70 -25.94 -13.21 5.17
N SER A 71 -26.12 -14.13 4.22
CA SER A 71 -25.75 -13.92 2.81
C SER A 71 -26.50 -12.74 2.16
N ARG A 72 -27.69 -12.37 2.67
CA ARG A 72 -28.37 -11.16 2.24
C ARG A 72 -27.49 -9.92 2.45
N TYR A 73 -26.88 -9.74 3.64
CA TYR A 73 -26.01 -8.61 3.93
C TYR A 73 -24.71 -8.64 3.14
N PHE A 74 -24.25 -9.83 2.77
CA PHE A 74 -23.13 -9.96 1.84
C PHE A 74 -23.47 -9.31 0.49
N TYR A 75 -24.57 -9.74 -0.14
CA TYR A 75 -24.98 -9.22 -1.45
C TYR A 75 -25.47 -7.77 -1.43
N GLU A 76 -25.87 -7.24 -0.28
CA GLU A 76 -26.11 -5.80 -0.10
C GLU A 76 -24.80 -4.97 -0.12
N SER A 77 -23.64 -5.59 0.16
CA SER A 77 -22.34 -4.94 0.30
C SER A 77 -21.36 -5.23 -0.83
N PHE A 78 -21.42 -6.42 -1.41
CA PHE A 78 -20.52 -6.92 -2.46
C PHE A 78 -21.29 -7.76 -3.48
N GLU A 79 -21.04 -7.51 -4.77
CA GLU A 79 -21.69 -8.22 -5.87
C GLU A 79 -21.17 -9.66 -6.02
N SER A 80 -19.90 -9.90 -5.65
CA SER A 80 -19.23 -11.18 -5.80
C SER A 80 -18.09 -11.37 -4.76
N MET A 81 -17.51 -12.56 -4.74
CA MET A 81 -16.32 -12.85 -3.93
C MET A 81 -15.09 -12.06 -4.42
N GLU A 82 -14.98 -11.84 -5.73
CA GLU A 82 -13.94 -10.99 -6.32
C GLU A 82 -14.08 -9.54 -5.84
N ALA A 83 -15.30 -8.98 -5.82
CA ALA A 83 -15.56 -7.64 -5.31
C ALA A 83 -15.23 -7.52 -3.81
N LEU A 84 -15.49 -8.57 -3.01
CA LEU A 84 -15.04 -8.62 -1.62
C LEU A 84 -13.51 -8.67 -1.55
N PHE A 85 -12.85 -9.50 -2.37
CA PHE A 85 -11.39 -9.61 -2.40
C PHE A 85 -10.75 -8.25 -2.73
N GLU A 86 -11.27 -7.54 -3.73
CA GLU A 86 -10.86 -6.18 -4.07
C GLU A 86 -10.97 -5.24 -2.86
N GLY A 87 -12.09 -5.31 -2.13
CA GLY A 87 -12.30 -4.52 -0.90
C GLY A 87 -11.30 -4.87 0.21
N VAL A 88 -11.00 -6.16 0.40
CA VAL A 88 -9.98 -6.64 1.36
C VAL A 88 -8.58 -6.17 0.94
N TYR A 89 -8.24 -6.29 -0.35
CA TYR A 89 -6.95 -5.82 -0.86
C TYR A 89 -6.75 -4.33 -0.64
N VAL A 90 -7.77 -3.51 -0.99
CA VAL A 90 -7.73 -2.06 -0.74
C VAL A 90 -7.57 -1.75 0.74
N HIS A 91 -8.25 -2.48 1.63
CA HIS A 91 -8.09 -2.30 3.08
C HIS A 91 -6.64 -2.58 3.52
N VAL A 92 -6.07 -3.70 3.10
CA VAL A 92 -4.68 -4.10 3.45
C VAL A 92 -3.66 -3.10 2.90
N SER A 93 -3.77 -2.72 1.63
CA SER A 93 -2.83 -1.80 0.98
C SER A 93 -2.92 -0.36 1.52
N SER A 94 -4.14 0.12 1.83
CA SER A 94 -4.33 1.45 2.42
C SER A 94 -3.78 1.54 3.84
N GLU A 95 -3.93 0.48 4.64
CA GLU A 95 -3.36 0.44 5.99
C GLU A 95 -1.83 0.39 5.95
N LEU A 96 -1.24 -0.39 5.03
CA LEU A 96 0.20 -0.39 4.80
C LEU A 96 0.70 1.02 4.39
N MET A 97 0.03 1.67 3.44
CA MET A 97 0.37 3.03 3.01
C MET A 97 0.32 4.00 4.19
N ARG A 98 -0.74 3.97 4.98
CA ARG A 98 -0.91 4.82 6.17
C ARG A 98 0.23 4.61 7.17
N ARG A 99 0.60 3.36 7.49
CA ARG A 99 1.70 3.05 8.41
C ARG A 99 3.04 3.52 7.86
N THR A 100 3.30 3.29 6.57
CA THR A 100 4.53 3.75 5.90
C THR A 100 4.66 5.27 5.95
N VAL A 101 3.60 6.00 5.58
CA VAL A 101 3.60 7.48 5.63
C VAL A 101 3.81 7.99 7.05
N THR A 102 3.13 7.40 8.05
CA THR A 102 3.32 7.78 9.46
C THR A 102 4.76 7.57 9.93
N ALA A 103 5.38 6.45 9.56
CA ALA A 103 6.77 6.16 9.90
C ALA A 103 7.73 7.15 9.22
N LEU A 104 7.51 7.45 7.94
CA LEU A 104 8.32 8.42 7.18
C LEU A 104 8.22 9.84 7.73
N GLN A 105 7.04 10.26 8.20
CA GLN A 105 6.86 11.59 8.83
C GLN A 105 7.69 11.77 10.12
N ALA A 106 7.99 10.68 10.81
CA ALA A 106 8.82 10.67 12.01
C ALA A 106 10.32 10.49 11.71
N SER A 107 10.69 10.21 10.46
CA SER A 107 12.07 9.94 10.03
C SER A 107 12.78 11.23 9.60
N PRO A 108 14.09 11.37 9.84
CA PRO A 108 14.89 12.46 9.25
C PRO A 108 14.87 12.39 7.71
N MET A 109 14.95 13.56 7.06
CA MET A 109 15.01 13.67 5.57
C MET A 109 16.41 13.31 5.04
N VAL A 110 16.81 12.06 5.29
CA VAL A 110 18.07 11.46 4.85
C VAL A 110 17.73 10.22 4.02
N PRO A 111 18.24 10.10 2.77
CA PRO A 111 17.84 9.04 1.85
C PRO A 111 17.88 7.64 2.45
N ASP A 112 18.99 7.26 3.07
CA ASP A 112 19.18 5.95 3.68
C ASP A 112 18.18 5.67 4.82
N LEU A 113 17.95 6.66 5.70
CA LEU A 113 17.03 6.50 6.83
C LEU A 113 15.58 6.41 6.38
N LEU A 114 15.18 7.17 5.36
CA LEU A 114 13.84 7.10 4.78
C LEU A 114 13.60 5.73 4.13
N ALA A 115 14.57 5.24 3.36
CA ALA A 115 14.48 3.93 2.71
C ALA A 115 14.39 2.80 3.75
N GLU A 116 15.27 2.78 4.75
CA GLU A 116 15.23 1.77 5.81
C GLU A 116 13.92 1.81 6.60
N THR A 117 13.44 3.02 6.96
CA THR A 117 12.18 3.21 7.68
C THR A 117 10.98 2.67 6.90
N ALA A 118 10.88 2.99 5.61
CA ALA A 118 9.79 2.50 4.76
C ALA A 118 9.81 0.97 4.59
N LEU A 119 11.00 0.41 4.34
CA LEU A 119 11.18 -1.04 4.18
C LEU A 119 10.86 -1.79 5.48
N ARG A 120 11.29 -1.29 6.61
CA ARG A 120 11.00 -1.86 7.93
C ARG A 120 9.50 -1.85 8.20
N ALA A 121 8.82 -0.72 8.00
CA ALA A 121 7.37 -0.62 8.15
C ALA A 121 6.62 -1.62 7.26
N PHE A 122 7.06 -1.82 6.03
CA PHE A 122 6.51 -2.82 5.10
C PHE A 122 6.71 -4.24 5.61
N LEU A 123 7.94 -4.63 5.96
CA LEU A 123 8.25 -5.99 6.40
C LEU A 123 7.58 -6.34 7.74
N GLU A 124 7.53 -5.40 8.68
CA GLU A 124 6.84 -5.59 9.95
C GLU A 124 5.34 -5.79 9.75
N TYR A 125 4.71 -4.97 8.89
CA TYR A 125 3.29 -5.08 8.56
C TYR A 125 2.93 -6.46 7.98
N ILE A 126 3.77 -6.98 7.07
CA ILE A 126 3.60 -8.31 6.46
C ILE A 126 3.80 -9.42 7.49
N ARG A 127 4.82 -9.29 8.35
CA ARG A 127 5.15 -10.31 9.37
C ARG A 127 4.12 -10.38 10.51
N GLU A 128 3.53 -9.25 10.89
CA GLU A 128 2.53 -9.18 11.97
C GLU A 128 1.29 -10.04 11.68
N ASP A 129 0.91 -10.19 10.43
CA ASP A 129 -0.29 -10.93 10.04
C ASP A 129 -0.09 -11.67 8.71
N PRO A 130 0.11 -13.01 8.74
CA PRO A 130 0.28 -13.83 7.55
C PRO A 130 -0.91 -13.77 6.57
N HIS A 131 -2.12 -13.43 7.05
CA HIS A 131 -3.29 -13.27 6.19
C HIS A 131 -3.14 -12.08 5.25
N ARG A 132 -2.60 -10.95 5.75
CA ARG A 132 -2.28 -9.78 4.93
C ARG A 132 -1.25 -10.12 3.86
N ALA A 133 -0.20 -10.83 4.26
CA ALA A 133 0.86 -11.27 3.36
C ALA A 133 0.31 -12.10 2.20
N ARG A 134 -0.54 -13.06 2.49
CA ARG A 134 -1.17 -13.91 1.48
C ARG A 134 -2.03 -13.12 0.50
N VAL A 135 -2.94 -12.29 1.02
CA VAL A 135 -3.82 -11.45 0.20
C VAL A 135 -3.03 -10.51 -0.70
N ALA A 136 -2.03 -9.80 -0.13
CA ALA A 136 -1.31 -8.74 -0.85
C ALA A 136 -0.27 -9.26 -1.85
N LEU A 137 0.41 -10.38 -1.55
CA LEU A 137 1.58 -10.84 -2.30
C LEU A 137 1.35 -12.13 -3.09
N ILE A 138 0.36 -12.95 -2.72
CA ILE A 138 0.13 -14.25 -3.35
C ILE A 138 -1.18 -14.25 -4.14
N ASP A 139 -2.31 -14.06 -3.46
CA ASP A 139 -3.63 -14.23 -4.08
C ASP A 139 -3.95 -13.12 -5.09
N ALA A 140 -3.45 -11.89 -4.88
CA ALA A 140 -3.70 -10.74 -5.76
C ALA A 140 -3.32 -10.97 -7.24
N LEU A 141 -2.38 -11.88 -7.51
CA LEU A 141 -1.92 -12.22 -8.85
C LEU A 141 -2.79 -13.27 -9.53
N THR A 142 -3.63 -14.02 -8.79
CA THR A 142 -4.34 -15.20 -9.27
C THR A 142 -5.86 -15.07 -9.28
N VAL A 143 -6.42 -14.08 -8.57
CA VAL A 143 -7.88 -13.93 -8.38
C VAL A 143 -8.61 -13.47 -9.65
N GLY A 144 -7.93 -12.71 -10.52
CA GLY A 144 -8.52 -12.26 -11.77
C GLY A 144 -8.15 -10.82 -12.15
N ALA A 145 -8.72 -10.33 -13.26
CA ALA A 145 -8.36 -9.03 -13.83
C ALA A 145 -8.63 -7.84 -12.90
N GLY A 146 -9.70 -7.89 -12.10
CA GLY A 146 -10.02 -6.85 -11.13
C GLY A 146 -8.99 -6.74 -10.03
N ALA A 147 -8.62 -7.87 -9.42
CA ALA A 147 -7.58 -7.92 -8.38
C ALA A 147 -6.22 -7.48 -8.91
N SER A 148 -5.84 -7.92 -10.11
CA SER A 148 -4.60 -7.50 -10.76
C SER A 148 -4.58 -6.00 -11.03
N ARG A 149 -5.70 -5.40 -11.47
CA ARG A 149 -5.83 -3.95 -11.69
C ARG A 149 -5.63 -3.17 -10.39
N ILE A 150 -6.31 -3.57 -9.32
CA ILE A 150 -6.22 -2.89 -8.02
C ILE A 150 -4.82 -3.03 -7.41
N SER A 151 -4.20 -4.21 -7.55
CA SER A 151 -2.81 -4.43 -7.14
C SER A 151 -1.85 -3.50 -7.90
N ASN A 152 -2.00 -3.39 -9.22
CA ASN A 152 -1.20 -2.49 -10.03
C ASN A 152 -1.39 -1.01 -9.65
N GLU A 153 -2.63 -0.56 -9.37
CA GLU A 153 -2.87 0.81 -8.92
C GLU A 153 -2.21 1.07 -7.56
N SER A 154 -2.34 0.15 -6.61
CA SER A 154 -1.65 0.26 -5.31
C SER A 154 -0.13 0.33 -5.46
N ASN A 155 0.47 -0.49 -6.32
CA ASN A 155 1.89 -0.46 -6.60
C ASN A 155 2.34 0.89 -7.20
N LYS A 156 1.52 1.48 -8.08
CA LYS A 156 1.76 2.83 -8.62
C LYS A 156 1.68 3.90 -7.51
N ASP A 157 0.78 3.76 -6.54
CA ASP A 157 0.69 4.69 -5.42
C ASP A 157 1.95 4.66 -4.56
N PHE A 158 2.49 3.47 -4.26
CA PHE A 158 3.77 3.33 -3.58
C PHE A 158 4.95 3.86 -4.42
N ALA A 159 4.95 3.62 -5.72
CA ALA A 159 5.98 4.18 -6.61
C ALA A 159 5.92 5.71 -6.64
N ARG A 160 4.73 6.31 -6.69
CA ARG A 160 4.57 7.79 -6.60
C ARG A 160 5.08 8.33 -5.26
N LEU A 161 4.82 7.64 -4.14
CA LEU A 161 5.36 8.04 -2.85
C LEU A 161 6.89 8.07 -2.87
N ILE A 162 7.54 7.01 -3.36
CA ILE A 162 9.01 6.94 -3.47
C ILE A 162 9.52 8.02 -4.44
N ALA A 163 8.90 8.18 -5.61
CA ALA A 163 9.30 9.20 -6.60
C ALA A 163 9.24 10.62 -6.01
N THR A 164 8.19 10.93 -5.23
CA THR A 164 8.08 12.23 -4.53
C THR A 164 9.27 12.48 -3.59
N PHE A 165 9.71 11.47 -2.84
CA PHE A 165 10.90 11.61 -1.99
C PHE A 165 12.19 11.76 -2.82
N ILE A 166 12.33 11.02 -3.94
CA ILE A 166 13.47 11.18 -4.85
C ILE A 166 13.51 12.61 -5.40
N GLU A 167 12.38 13.15 -5.86
CA GLU A 167 12.30 14.52 -6.38
C GLU A 167 12.63 15.59 -5.33
N MET A 168 12.21 15.39 -4.08
CA MET A 168 12.54 16.29 -2.98
C MET A 168 14.02 16.25 -2.60
N LEU A 169 14.63 15.07 -2.59
CA LEU A 169 16.03 14.89 -2.19
C LEU A 169 17.01 15.21 -3.33
N TYR A 170 16.59 14.99 -4.58
CA TYR A 170 17.39 15.10 -5.79
C TYR A 170 16.68 15.91 -6.88
N PRO A 171 16.40 17.20 -6.68
CA PRO A 171 15.52 18.00 -7.55
C PRO A 171 16.01 18.15 -8.99
N THR A 172 17.31 17.95 -9.23
CA THR A 172 17.89 18.07 -10.59
C THR A 172 18.18 16.71 -11.24
N LEU A 173 17.85 15.59 -10.57
CA LEU A 173 18.21 14.24 -10.99
C LEU A 173 17.84 13.97 -12.46
N ALA A 174 16.58 14.17 -12.81
CA ALA A 174 16.10 13.90 -14.17
C ALA A 174 16.79 14.77 -15.22
N ALA A 175 16.91 16.08 -14.94
CA ALA A 175 17.51 17.05 -15.86
C ALA A 175 19.01 16.82 -16.07
N ASP A 176 19.74 16.45 -15.01
CA ASP A 176 21.19 16.34 -15.02
C ASP A 176 21.69 14.97 -15.44
N THR A 177 20.89 13.91 -15.21
CA THR A 177 21.34 12.52 -15.39
C THR A 177 20.50 11.70 -16.35
N GLY A 178 19.30 12.17 -16.71
CA GLY A 178 18.31 11.42 -17.49
C GLY A 178 17.61 10.30 -16.70
N LEU A 179 17.85 10.16 -15.38
CA LEU A 179 17.16 9.22 -14.54
C LEU A 179 15.77 9.75 -14.17
N ASP A 180 14.73 9.07 -14.59
CA ASP A 180 13.36 9.42 -14.24
C ASP A 180 12.99 8.82 -12.88
N PRO A 181 12.62 9.66 -11.86
CA PRO A 181 12.27 9.21 -10.53
C PRO A 181 11.18 8.15 -10.48
N ILE A 182 10.18 8.22 -11.39
CA ILE A 182 9.07 7.26 -11.39
C ILE A 182 9.50 5.87 -11.87
N TYR A 183 10.42 5.77 -12.85
CA TYR A 183 10.94 4.48 -13.29
C TYR A 183 11.84 3.85 -12.24
N VAL A 184 12.69 4.64 -11.59
CA VAL A 184 13.50 4.18 -10.45
C VAL A 184 12.60 3.66 -9.34
N ALA A 185 11.58 4.42 -8.95
CA ALA A 185 10.62 4.03 -7.92
C ALA A 185 9.85 2.75 -8.26
N ASN A 186 9.41 2.58 -9.51
CA ASN A 186 8.74 1.33 -9.95
C ASN A 186 9.68 0.12 -9.87
N GLY A 187 10.95 0.28 -10.21
CA GLY A 187 11.96 -0.77 -10.05
C GLY A 187 12.13 -1.19 -8.58
N LEU A 188 12.21 -0.21 -7.67
CA LEU A 188 12.32 -0.44 -6.23
C LEU A 188 11.06 -1.14 -5.67
N VAL A 189 9.86 -0.69 -6.04
CA VAL A 189 8.60 -1.35 -5.63
C VAL A 189 8.56 -2.79 -6.15
N GLY A 190 8.93 -3.02 -7.41
CA GLY A 190 8.95 -4.38 -7.98
C GLY A 190 9.92 -5.31 -7.26
N SER A 191 11.12 -4.83 -6.91
CA SER A 191 12.10 -5.61 -6.15
C SER A 191 11.59 -5.93 -4.74
N ASN A 192 10.96 -4.94 -4.06
CA ASN A 192 10.37 -5.13 -2.73
C ASN A 192 9.30 -6.22 -2.73
N ILE A 193 8.36 -6.16 -3.67
CA ILE A 193 7.28 -7.14 -3.82
C ILE A 193 7.88 -8.52 -4.04
N ARG A 194 8.83 -8.66 -4.96
CA ARG A 194 9.41 -9.97 -5.29
C ARG A 194 10.14 -10.58 -4.09
N ILE A 195 10.97 -9.81 -3.40
CA ILE A 195 11.72 -10.30 -2.22
C ILE A 195 10.75 -10.67 -1.09
N ALA A 196 9.76 -9.82 -0.81
CA ALA A 196 8.76 -10.10 0.21
C ALA A 196 7.92 -11.34 -0.12
N THR A 197 7.54 -11.55 -1.39
CA THR A 197 6.81 -12.74 -1.83
C THR A 197 7.63 -14.00 -1.55
N VAL A 198 8.92 -14.04 -1.93
CA VAL A 198 9.80 -15.19 -1.63
C VAL A 198 9.86 -15.44 -0.13
N TRP A 199 10.07 -14.39 0.66
CA TRP A 199 10.14 -14.50 2.12
C TRP A 199 8.86 -15.07 2.75
N VAL A 200 7.69 -14.66 2.25
CA VAL A 200 6.38 -15.17 2.71
C VAL A 200 6.15 -16.62 2.26
N GLU A 201 6.53 -16.98 1.02
CA GLU A 201 6.49 -18.37 0.52
C GLU A 201 7.34 -19.31 1.39
N GLU A 202 8.46 -18.82 1.91
CA GLU A 202 9.33 -19.50 2.87
C GLU A 202 8.84 -19.38 4.33
N LYS A 203 7.60 -18.97 4.55
CA LYS A 203 6.97 -18.81 5.89
C LYS A 203 7.77 -17.88 6.81
N CYS A 204 8.39 -16.85 6.25
CA CYS A 204 9.22 -15.88 6.95
C CYS A 204 10.35 -16.53 7.77
N ALA A 205 10.92 -17.65 7.28
CA ALA A 205 11.97 -18.40 7.98
C ALA A 205 13.26 -17.58 8.14
N THR A 206 13.59 -16.76 7.14
CA THR A 206 14.74 -15.84 7.22
C THR A 206 14.43 -14.70 8.19
N PRO A 207 15.34 -14.35 9.13
CA PRO A 207 15.15 -13.21 10.03
C PRO A 207 14.88 -11.90 9.27
N LEU A 208 13.94 -11.09 9.78
CA LEU A 208 13.53 -9.82 9.18
C LEU A 208 14.71 -8.91 8.85
N GLU A 209 15.68 -8.79 9.77
CA GLU A 209 16.85 -7.91 9.59
C GLU A 209 17.76 -8.37 8.44
N VAL A 210 17.76 -9.66 8.10
CA VAL A 210 18.48 -10.18 6.94
C VAL A 210 17.75 -9.78 5.65
N VAL A 211 16.43 -9.96 5.61
CA VAL A 211 15.60 -9.57 4.47
C VAL A 211 15.68 -8.06 4.24
N LEU A 212 15.51 -7.27 5.31
CA LEU A 212 15.62 -5.81 5.29
C LEU A 212 16.96 -5.36 4.68
N ARG A 213 18.06 -5.92 5.15
CA ARG A 213 19.42 -5.60 4.63
C ARG A 213 19.54 -5.87 3.14
N ASN A 214 19.01 -6.99 2.67
CA ASN A 214 19.04 -7.35 1.26
C ASN A 214 18.14 -6.44 0.41
N MET A 215 16.97 -6.07 0.88
CA MET A 215 16.12 -5.09 0.20
C MET A 215 16.75 -3.70 0.18
N PHE A 216 17.33 -3.29 1.30
CA PHE A 216 17.98 -1.98 1.43
C PHE A 216 19.19 -1.84 0.50
N ALA A 217 19.90 -2.92 0.17
CA ALA A 217 21.01 -2.89 -0.79
C ALA A 217 20.61 -2.35 -2.17
N PHE A 218 19.37 -2.60 -2.64
CA PHE A 218 18.88 -2.02 -3.91
C PHE A 218 18.71 -0.51 -3.80
N TYR A 219 18.25 -0.01 -2.66
CA TYR A 219 18.12 1.43 -2.41
C TYR A 219 19.50 2.08 -2.32
N GLN A 220 20.43 1.50 -1.57
CA GLN A 220 21.80 2.01 -1.47
C GLN A 220 22.51 2.05 -2.83
N ALA A 221 22.34 1.01 -3.65
CA ALA A 221 22.88 1.01 -5.01
C ALA A 221 22.28 2.14 -5.87
N SER A 222 20.97 2.36 -5.77
CA SER A 222 20.27 3.43 -6.50
C SER A 222 20.72 4.82 -6.02
N ILE A 223 20.82 5.04 -4.71
CA ILE A 223 21.29 6.28 -4.09
C ILE A 223 22.73 6.57 -4.53
N SER A 224 23.63 5.60 -4.36
CA SER A 224 25.04 5.75 -4.72
C SER A 224 25.24 6.03 -6.21
N TYR A 225 24.43 5.39 -7.08
CA TYR A 225 24.46 5.64 -8.51
C TYR A 225 23.97 7.04 -8.87
N ALA A 226 22.87 7.49 -8.25
CA ALA A 226 22.33 8.83 -8.45
C ALA A 226 23.35 9.90 -8.02
N ASP A 227 23.96 9.76 -6.85
CA ASP A 227 25.00 10.67 -6.33
C ASP A 227 26.22 10.75 -7.26
N ALA A 228 26.69 9.59 -7.77
CA ALA A 228 27.81 9.55 -8.72
C ALA A 228 27.46 10.28 -10.02
N ARG A 229 26.28 10.03 -10.59
CA ARG A 229 25.82 10.68 -11.84
C ARG A 229 25.66 12.18 -11.69
N LEU A 230 25.13 12.65 -10.56
CA LEU A 230 25.00 14.09 -10.28
C LEU A 230 26.36 14.77 -10.15
N LYS A 231 27.33 14.15 -9.49
CA LYS A 231 28.70 14.65 -9.39
C LYS A 231 29.36 14.77 -10.78
N GLU A 232 29.21 13.77 -11.62
CA GLU A 232 29.72 13.80 -13.01
C GLU A 232 29.08 14.94 -13.83
N ALA A 233 27.77 15.12 -13.73
CA ALA A 233 27.04 16.19 -14.43
C ALA A 233 27.48 17.58 -13.96
N GLN A 234 27.71 17.77 -12.65
CA GLN A 234 28.21 19.01 -12.07
C GLN A 234 29.65 19.30 -12.55
N ALA A 235 30.53 18.29 -12.55
CA ALA A 235 31.90 18.43 -13.05
C ALA A 235 31.94 18.82 -14.53
N SER A 236 31.08 18.23 -15.36
CA SER A 236 30.97 18.56 -16.79
C SER A 236 30.50 20.01 -17.01
N LYS A 237 29.56 20.52 -16.20
CA LYS A 237 29.09 21.92 -16.27
C LYS A 237 30.11 22.93 -15.79
N ALA A 238 31.03 22.53 -14.92
CA ALA A 238 32.08 23.41 -14.36
C ALA A 238 33.30 23.56 -15.28
N GLN A 239 33.45 22.75 -16.32
CA GLN A 239 34.51 22.90 -17.30
C GLN A 239 34.12 23.98 -18.33
N PRO A 240 34.83 25.11 -18.42
CA PRO A 240 34.56 26.12 -19.44
C PRO A 240 34.81 25.52 -20.83
N THR A 241 33.86 25.68 -21.72
CA THR A 241 34.04 25.44 -23.17
C THR A 241 35.21 26.28 -23.66
N ALA A 242 36.30 25.61 -23.97
CA ALA A 242 37.48 26.23 -24.57
C ALA A 242 37.20 26.68 -26.00
#